data_8b25ac15a7b011ee688a0923b8e398f5
#
_entry.id   8b25ac15a7b011ee688a0923b8e398f5
#
_cell.length_a   1.000
_cell.length_b   1.000
_cell.length_c   1.000
_cell.angle_alpha   90.00
_cell.angle_beta   90.00
_cell.angle_gamma   90.00
#
_symmetry.space_group_name_H-M   'P 1'
#
loop_
_entity.id
_entity.type
_entity.pdbx_description
1 polymer ?
#
loop_
_entity_poly.entity_id
_entity_poly.type
_entity_poly.pdbx_seq_one_letter_code
_entity_poly.pdbx_strand_id
1 'polypeptide(L)'
;MTDFKDLVADRGADRDLVAMLEDFFTAHRARRAAGTALVEFDTRLWRRLDDLGLTRLTASEVQGGSGGSWADAAALLGLAAGAAAAVPLAEHDVLAGWLLSAADLPNDGKLRTVCRPDAAGVALNVTWAREASCIVALWEDRDDWRVADVDIARVTVTEGRNFAGEPCDTVEFDLADLESGTLVDHEIGEQFHLRGALARSAQVVGAMERVVEIVLTHTAERKQFGRPIGRFQAVQHLVAEIACETALARTATDAAVARASMSDWRDPGMLFAVGVAKSCVGHASTVVVRGSHQVLGAIGTTLEHELHVLTNPILARRGEFGSVHEWDQTLTALAASAGHHGLWSLITTGRATPPGHPPNPAL
;
A
#
# COMPACT_ATOMS: atom_id res chain seq x y z
N MET A 1 -22.13 18.14 -10.92
CA MET A 1 -21.14 17.84 -9.89
C MET A 1 -20.92 16.35 -10.08
N THR A 2 -19.84 15.97 -10.76
CA THR A 2 -19.49 14.56 -10.99
C THR A 2 -19.32 13.93 -9.61
N ASP A 3 -20.01 12.83 -9.35
CA ASP A 3 -19.94 12.15 -8.06
C ASP A 3 -18.48 11.68 -7.89
N PHE A 4 -17.94 11.81 -6.68
CA PHE A 4 -16.57 11.34 -6.37
C PHE A 4 -16.40 9.85 -6.74
N LYS A 5 -17.50 9.10 -6.75
CA LYS A 5 -17.58 7.70 -7.20
C LYS A 5 -17.28 7.52 -8.69
N ASP A 6 -17.67 8.47 -9.55
CA ASP A 6 -17.42 8.36 -11.00
C ASP A 6 -15.94 8.55 -11.35
N LEU A 7 -15.19 9.29 -10.52
CA LEU A 7 -13.73 9.43 -10.63
C LEU A 7 -12.97 8.15 -10.28
N VAL A 8 -13.56 7.28 -9.44
CA VAL A 8 -12.98 5.97 -9.08
C VAL A 8 -13.08 4.98 -10.22
N ALA A 9 -14.13 5.05 -11.03
CA ALA A 9 -14.45 4.09 -12.08
C ALA A 9 -13.55 4.17 -13.34
N ASP A 10 -12.70 5.20 -13.47
CA ASP A 10 -11.82 5.38 -14.65
C ASP A 10 -10.36 4.99 -14.41
N ARG A 11 -10.10 4.18 -13.37
CA ARG A 11 -8.75 3.82 -12.89
C ARG A 11 -8.14 2.57 -13.54
N GLY A 12 -8.78 2.02 -14.56
CA GLY A 12 -8.33 0.76 -15.19
C GLY A 12 -8.68 -0.51 -14.38
N ALA A 13 -9.28 -0.38 -13.19
CA ALA A 13 -9.84 -1.50 -12.44
C ALA A 13 -11.21 -1.90 -12.98
N ASP A 14 -11.57 -3.18 -12.82
CA ASP A 14 -12.88 -3.69 -13.18
C ASP A 14 -13.99 -3.01 -12.35
N ARG A 15 -14.95 -2.38 -13.00
CA ARG A 15 -16.01 -1.59 -12.35
C ARG A 15 -16.93 -2.44 -11.48
N ASP A 16 -17.27 -3.63 -11.94
CA ASP A 16 -18.15 -4.55 -11.21
C ASP A 16 -17.44 -5.08 -9.96
N LEU A 17 -16.14 -5.37 -10.08
CA LEU A 17 -15.29 -5.72 -8.94
C LEU A 17 -15.24 -4.58 -7.91
N VAL A 18 -14.98 -3.34 -8.34
CA VAL A 18 -14.93 -2.19 -7.45
C VAL A 18 -16.25 -1.99 -6.70
N ALA A 19 -17.39 -2.04 -7.40
CA ALA A 19 -18.71 -1.92 -6.79
C ALA A 19 -18.97 -3.03 -5.75
N MET A 20 -18.63 -4.27 -6.08
CA MET A 20 -18.72 -5.41 -5.16
C MET A 20 -17.84 -5.22 -3.93
N LEU A 21 -16.59 -4.75 -4.09
CA LEU A 21 -15.67 -4.47 -2.99
C LEU A 21 -16.17 -3.35 -2.08
N GLU A 22 -16.73 -2.27 -2.64
CA GLU A 22 -17.34 -1.16 -1.86
C GLU A 22 -18.46 -1.66 -0.96
N ASP A 23 -19.38 -2.45 -1.50
CA ASP A 23 -20.49 -3.05 -0.73
C ASP A 23 -19.94 -4.00 0.35
N PHE A 24 -18.98 -4.85 0.00
CA PHE A 24 -18.37 -5.82 0.90
C PHE A 24 -17.70 -5.13 2.10
N PHE A 25 -16.85 -4.13 1.85
CA PHE A 25 -16.13 -3.44 2.92
C PHE A 25 -17.01 -2.46 3.71
N THR A 26 -18.04 -1.90 3.10
CA THR A 26 -19.07 -1.13 3.82
C THR A 26 -19.81 -2.01 4.82
N ALA A 27 -20.23 -3.22 4.43
CA ALA A 27 -20.84 -4.18 5.32
C ALA A 27 -19.85 -4.70 6.40
N HIS A 28 -18.56 -4.79 6.11
CA HIS A 28 -17.54 -5.13 7.09
C HIS A 28 -17.40 -4.04 8.15
N ARG A 29 -17.27 -2.77 7.77
CA ARG A 29 -17.19 -1.61 8.69
C ARG A 29 -18.37 -1.56 9.65
N ALA A 30 -19.58 -1.76 9.14
CA ALA A 30 -20.80 -1.71 9.96
C ALA A 30 -20.85 -2.76 11.08
N ARG A 31 -20.06 -3.83 11.00
CA ARG A 31 -19.99 -4.91 11.99
C ARG A 31 -18.83 -4.76 12.98
N ARG A 32 -17.92 -3.82 12.72
CA ARG A 32 -16.74 -3.64 13.55
C ARG A 32 -17.11 -3.04 14.90
N ALA A 33 -16.67 -3.67 15.99
CA ALA A 33 -16.80 -3.10 17.33
C ALA A 33 -15.78 -1.95 17.50
N ALA A 34 -16.23 -0.87 18.15
CA ALA A 34 -15.31 0.19 18.57
C ALA A 34 -14.46 -0.28 19.78
N GLY A 35 -13.21 0.18 19.88
CA GLY A 35 -12.53 0.20 21.18
C GLY A 35 -11.39 -0.77 21.42
N THR A 36 -10.67 -1.29 20.40
CA THR A 36 -9.41 -2.02 20.64
C THR A 36 -8.21 -1.27 20.06
N ALA A 37 -7.15 -1.07 20.87
CA ALA A 37 -5.88 -0.51 20.44
C ALA A 37 -4.98 -1.55 19.75
N LEU A 38 -5.27 -2.84 19.93
CA LEU A 38 -4.51 -3.94 19.33
C LEU A 38 -5.21 -4.44 18.07
N VAL A 39 -4.43 -4.60 17.02
CA VAL A 39 -4.89 -5.17 15.77
C VAL A 39 -4.63 -6.67 15.80
N GLU A 40 -5.67 -7.46 15.64
CA GLU A 40 -5.61 -8.91 15.56
C GLU A 40 -6.08 -9.35 14.17
N PHE A 41 -5.55 -10.48 13.70
CA PHE A 41 -5.90 -11.05 12.41
C PHE A 41 -7.39 -11.42 12.35
N ASP A 42 -8.10 -10.84 11.40
CA ASP A 42 -9.52 -11.16 11.17
C ASP A 42 -9.68 -12.42 10.32
N THR A 43 -9.61 -13.57 10.99
CA THR A 43 -9.80 -14.89 10.37
C THR A 43 -11.14 -15.02 9.64
N ARG A 44 -12.19 -14.36 10.12
CA ARG A 44 -13.52 -14.44 9.48
C ARG A 44 -13.54 -13.62 8.18
N LEU A 45 -12.94 -12.43 8.19
CA LEU A 45 -12.80 -11.61 7.00
C LEU A 45 -11.93 -12.32 5.99
N TRP A 46 -10.78 -12.89 6.42
CA TRP A 46 -9.86 -13.62 5.56
C TRP A 46 -10.55 -14.75 4.81
N ARG A 47 -11.30 -15.62 5.51
CA ARG A 47 -12.05 -16.71 4.87
C ARG A 47 -13.05 -16.22 3.84
N ARG A 48 -13.76 -15.13 4.13
CA ARG A 48 -14.73 -14.55 3.19
C ARG A 48 -14.05 -13.97 1.93
N LEU A 49 -12.87 -13.37 2.09
CA LEU A 49 -12.08 -12.90 0.95
C LEU A 49 -11.54 -14.08 0.12
N ASP A 50 -11.14 -15.15 0.79
CA ASP A 50 -10.67 -16.38 0.14
C ASP A 50 -11.79 -17.07 -0.65
N ASP A 51 -12.97 -17.22 -0.07
CA ASP A 51 -14.18 -17.74 -0.72
C ASP A 51 -14.55 -16.96 -2.00
N LEU A 52 -14.20 -15.67 -2.05
CA LEU A 52 -14.43 -14.80 -3.23
C LEU A 52 -13.23 -14.75 -4.19
N GLY A 53 -12.16 -15.50 -3.93
CA GLY A 53 -10.93 -15.48 -4.74
C GLY A 53 -10.10 -14.19 -4.63
N LEU A 54 -10.36 -13.35 -3.62
CA LEU A 54 -9.72 -12.05 -3.45
C LEU A 54 -8.36 -12.12 -2.73
N THR A 55 -8.07 -13.22 -2.05
CA THR A 55 -6.76 -13.41 -1.38
C THR A 55 -5.62 -13.65 -2.37
N ARG A 56 -5.93 -14.15 -3.57
CA ARG A 56 -4.98 -14.40 -4.67
C ARG A 56 -5.49 -13.74 -5.95
N LEU A 57 -5.87 -12.46 -5.83
CA LEU A 57 -6.50 -11.71 -6.91
C LEU A 57 -5.58 -11.59 -8.15
N THR A 58 -4.29 -11.32 -7.93
CA THR A 58 -3.34 -11.09 -9.04
C THR A 58 -2.70 -12.37 -9.59
N ALA A 59 -2.78 -13.47 -8.87
CA ALA A 59 -2.27 -14.75 -9.36
C ALA A 59 -3.08 -15.24 -10.57
N SER A 60 -2.42 -15.91 -11.52
CA SER A 60 -3.08 -16.46 -12.69
C SER A 60 -4.08 -17.58 -12.32
N GLU A 61 -5.10 -17.78 -13.15
CA GLU A 61 -6.08 -18.88 -12.97
C GLU A 61 -5.41 -20.27 -12.91
N VAL A 62 -4.33 -20.46 -13.69
CA VAL A 62 -3.54 -21.71 -13.68
C VAL A 62 -2.90 -21.96 -12.32
N GLN A 63 -2.55 -20.91 -11.60
CA GLN A 63 -2.02 -20.95 -10.24
C GLN A 63 -3.12 -20.90 -9.16
N GLY A 64 -4.39 -20.97 -9.56
CA GLY A 64 -5.54 -20.91 -8.66
C GLY A 64 -5.86 -19.52 -8.15
N GLY A 65 -5.45 -18.46 -8.84
CA GLY A 65 -5.83 -17.08 -8.61
C GLY A 65 -6.98 -16.61 -9.49
N SER A 66 -7.30 -15.33 -9.45
CA SER A 66 -8.42 -14.71 -10.19
C SER A 66 -8.00 -13.96 -11.46
N GLY A 67 -6.70 -13.83 -11.74
CA GLY A 67 -6.18 -13.18 -12.94
C GLY A 67 -6.40 -11.65 -12.97
N GLY A 68 -6.65 -11.03 -11.82
CA GLY A 68 -6.88 -9.59 -11.70
C GLY A 68 -5.63 -8.76 -11.98
N SER A 69 -5.86 -7.54 -12.43
CA SER A 69 -4.79 -6.58 -12.72
C SER A 69 -4.23 -5.93 -11.46
N TRP A 70 -3.10 -5.18 -11.61
CA TRP A 70 -2.61 -4.32 -10.54
C TRP A 70 -3.58 -3.19 -10.16
N ALA A 71 -4.40 -2.74 -11.10
CA ALA A 71 -5.45 -1.76 -10.81
C ALA A 71 -6.53 -2.36 -9.90
N ASP A 72 -6.92 -3.62 -10.14
CA ASP A 72 -7.85 -4.36 -9.28
C ASP A 72 -7.26 -4.58 -7.87
N ALA A 73 -6.00 -4.97 -7.80
CA ALA A 73 -5.30 -5.13 -6.53
C ALA A 73 -5.21 -3.81 -5.74
N ALA A 74 -4.88 -2.71 -6.41
CA ALA A 74 -4.82 -1.39 -5.77
C ALA A 74 -6.19 -0.94 -5.24
N ALA A 75 -7.28 -1.21 -5.97
CA ALA A 75 -8.65 -0.97 -5.52
C ALA A 75 -8.98 -1.81 -4.27
N LEU A 76 -8.69 -3.12 -4.30
CA LEU A 76 -8.89 -4.02 -3.16
C LEU A 76 -8.10 -3.54 -1.93
N LEU A 77 -6.81 -3.24 -2.09
CA LEU A 77 -5.93 -2.78 -1.01
C LEU A 77 -6.41 -1.46 -0.40
N GLY A 78 -6.84 -0.50 -1.24
CA GLY A 78 -7.34 0.80 -0.81
C GLY A 78 -8.65 0.67 -0.02
N LEU A 79 -9.62 -0.07 -0.55
CA LEU A 79 -10.92 -0.27 0.11
C LEU A 79 -10.79 -1.08 1.40
N ALA A 80 -9.93 -2.10 1.43
CA ALA A 80 -9.61 -2.85 2.64
C ALA A 80 -8.99 -1.96 3.72
N ALA A 81 -8.02 -1.10 3.35
CA ALA A 81 -7.39 -0.16 4.28
C ALA A 81 -8.37 0.91 4.77
N GLY A 82 -9.24 1.45 3.91
CA GLY A 82 -10.33 2.35 4.29
C GLY A 82 -11.37 1.72 5.21
N ALA A 83 -11.48 0.40 5.19
CA ALA A 83 -12.29 -0.38 6.13
C ALA A 83 -11.52 -0.82 7.39
N ALA A 84 -10.24 -0.45 7.51
CA ALA A 84 -9.33 -0.92 8.55
C ALA A 84 -9.35 -2.46 8.69
N ALA A 85 -9.33 -3.15 7.56
CA ALA A 85 -9.30 -4.61 7.49
C ALA A 85 -7.95 -5.15 7.98
N ALA A 86 -8.00 -6.01 9.00
CA ALA A 86 -6.82 -6.57 9.64
C ALA A 86 -6.42 -7.90 8.97
N VAL A 87 -5.97 -7.82 7.72
CA VAL A 87 -5.58 -8.97 6.89
C VAL A 87 -4.41 -8.63 5.96
N PRO A 88 -3.49 -9.58 5.70
CA PRO A 88 -2.25 -9.36 4.94
C PRO A 88 -2.41 -9.48 3.42
N LEU A 89 -3.36 -8.74 2.82
CA LEU A 89 -3.62 -8.84 1.37
C LEU A 89 -2.41 -8.45 0.52
N ALA A 90 -1.70 -7.40 0.90
CA ALA A 90 -0.51 -6.94 0.17
C ALA A 90 0.62 -7.97 0.27
N GLU A 91 0.88 -8.46 1.48
CA GLU A 91 1.93 -9.43 1.76
C GLU A 91 1.67 -10.75 1.03
N HIS A 92 0.43 -11.23 1.10
CA HIS A 92 0.07 -12.55 0.59
C HIS A 92 0.01 -12.60 -0.93
N ASP A 93 -0.73 -11.68 -1.57
CA ASP A 93 -0.98 -11.71 -3.01
C ASP A 93 0.12 -11.00 -3.80
N VAL A 94 0.20 -9.68 -3.69
CA VAL A 94 1.05 -8.87 -4.59
C VAL A 94 2.55 -8.97 -4.30
N LEU A 95 2.93 -9.49 -3.15
CA LEU A 95 4.33 -9.71 -2.79
C LEU A 95 4.69 -11.20 -2.75
N ALA A 96 4.14 -12.01 -1.82
CA ALA A 96 4.48 -13.42 -1.71
C ALA A 96 4.06 -14.23 -2.94
N GLY A 97 2.82 -14.09 -3.38
CA GLY A 97 2.30 -14.77 -4.57
C GLY A 97 3.11 -14.45 -5.83
N TRP A 98 3.48 -13.18 -5.99
CA TRP A 98 4.34 -12.74 -7.08
C TRP A 98 5.76 -13.31 -6.97
N LEU A 99 6.41 -13.31 -5.79
CA LEU A 99 7.75 -13.90 -5.61
C LEU A 99 7.76 -15.40 -5.91
N LEU A 100 6.73 -16.14 -5.46
CA LEU A 100 6.59 -17.56 -5.77
C LEU A 100 6.49 -17.78 -7.29
N SER A 101 5.70 -16.95 -7.98
CA SER A 101 5.58 -17.02 -9.44
C SER A 101 6.88 -16.70 -10.14
N ALA A 102 7.63 -15.67 -9.68
CA ALA A 102 8.92 -15.31 -10.25
C ALA A 102 10.00 -16.38 -10.05
N ALA A 103 9.89 -17.17 -8.99
CA ALA A 103 10.79 -18.28 -8.66
C ALA A 103 10.31 -19.65 -9.20
N ASP A 104 9.19 -19.69 -9.93
CA ASP A 104 8.53 -20.93 -10.38
C ASP A 104 8.26 -21.91 -9.21
N LEU A 105 7.90 -21.37 -8.05
CA LEU A 105 7.55 -22.12 -6.86
C LEU A 105 6.05 -22.31 -6.74
N PRO A 106 5.60 -23.45 -6.13
CA PRO A 106 4.17 -23.72 -5.96
C PRO A 106 3.48 -22.68 -5.09
N ASN A 107 2.31 -22.20 -5.51
CA ASN A 107 1.41 -21.40 -4.69
C ASN A 107 0.18 -22.23 -4.30
N ASP A 108 0.25 -22.92 -3.15
CA ASP A 108 -0.78 -23.86 -2.66
C ASP A 108 -1.93 -23.17 -1.90
N GLY A 109 -1.98 -21.85 -1.88
CA GLY A 109 -3.01 -21.06 -1.21
C GLY A 109 -2.87 -20.94 0.31
N LYS A 110 -1.82 -21.48 0.93
CA LYS A 110 -1.54 -21.24 2.35
C LYS A 110 -1.27 -19.75 2.57
N LEU A 111 -1.70 -19.23 3.73
CA LEU A 111 -1.40 -17.85 4.10
C LEU A 111 0.11 -17.60 4.18
N ARG A 112 0.59 -16.62 3.45
CA ARG A 112 2.00 -16.23 3.42
C ARG A 112 2.18 -14.76 3.76
N THR A 113 3.31 -14.47 4.37
CA THR A 113 3.89 -13.13 4.41
C THR A 113 5.25 -13.12 3.75
N VAL A 114 5.88 -11.95 3.68
CA VAL A 114 7.18 -11.76 3.02
C VAL A 114 8.16 -11.04 3.92
N CYS A 115 9.45 -11.30 3.71
CA CYS A 115 10.50 -10.52 4.33
C CYS A 115 11.79 -10.50 3.50
N ARG A 116 12.72 -9.64 3.91
CA ARG A 116 14.12 -9.62 3.45
C ARG A 116 15.01 -9.83 4.66
N PRO A 117 15.49 -11.06 4.92
CA PRO A 117 16.48 -11.31 5.96
C PRO A 117 17.82 -10.67 5.60
N ASP A 118 18.57 -10.30 6.62
CA ASP A 118 19.96 -9.88 6.49
C ASP A 118 20.92 -11.07 6.30
N ALA A 119 22.23 -10.80 6.22
CA ALA A 119 23.24 -11.83 6.05
C ALA A 119 23.36 -12.81 7.24
N ALA A 120 22.76 -12.48 8.39
CA ALA A 120 22.68 -13.39 9.55
C ALA A 120 21.39 -14.23 9.54
N GLY A 121 20.52 -14.06 8.53
CA GLY A 121 19.23 -14.74 8.44
C GLY A 121 18.15 -14.09 9.30
N VAL A 122 18.33 -12.83 9.74
CA VAL A 122 17.36 -12.12 10.58
C VAL A 122 16.57 -11.11 9.77
N ALA A 123 15.24 -11.21 9.83
CA ALA A 123 14.33 -10.23 9.25
C ALA A 123 13.59 -9.48 10.35
N LEU A 124 13.72 -8.15 10.34
CA LEU A 124 13.02 -7.27 11.27
C LEU A 124 11.73 -6.75 10.64
N ASN A 125 10.74 -6.43 11.49
CA ASN A 125 9.49 -5.81 11.10
C ASN A 125 8.69 -6.62 10.06
N VAL A 126 8.64 -7.93 10.22
CA VAL A 126 7.86 -8.82 9.36
C VAL A 126 6.40 -8.77 9.78
N THR A 127 5.57 -8.14 8.95
CA THR A 127 4.14 -8.01 9.22
C THR A 127 3.45 -9.38 9.09
N TRP A 128 2.57 -9.71 10.05
CA TRP A 128 1.74 -10.92 10.05
C TRP A 128 2.52 -12.25 10.08
N ALA A 129 3.78 -12.28 10.56
CA ALA A 129 4.59 -13.50 10.54
C ALA A 129 3.98 -14.63 11.36
N ARG A 130 3.51 -14.34 12.58
CA ARG A 130 2.90 -15.35 13.47
C ARG A 130 1.57 -15.91 12.96
N GLU A 131 0.90 -15.20 12.06
CA GLU A 131 -0.37 -15.57 11.47
C GLU A 131 -0.19 -16.39 10.17
N ALA A 132 0.97 -16.27 9.54
CA ALA A 132 1.29 -16.94 8.30
C ALA A 132 1.60 -18.43 8.51
N SER A 133 1.28 -19.25 7.51
CA SER A 133 1.70 -20.66 7.47
C SER A 133 3.13 -20.82 6.92
N CYS A 134 3.52 -19.92 6.02
CA CYS A 134 4.85 -19.87 5.42
C CYS A 134 5.31 -18.43 5.29
N ILE A 135 6.62 -18.22 5.26
CA ILE A 135 7.25 -16.93 5.02
C ILE A 135 8.08 -17.03 3.73
N VAL A 136 7.74 -16.16 2.76
CA VAL A 136 8.53 -16.04 1.53
C VAL A 136 9.65 -15.06 1.77
N ALA A 137 10.87 -15.57 1.88
CA ALA A 137 12.07 -14.77 2.07
C ALA A 137 12.70 -14.44 0.72
N LEU A 138 12.94 -13.15 0.48
CA LEU A 138 13.78 -12.66 -0.61
C LEU A 138 15.16 -12.35 -0.04
N TRP A 139 16.14 -13.19 -0.33
CA TRP A 139 17.46 -13.13 0.25
C TRP A 139 18.52 -12.81 -0.79
N GLU A 140 19.43 -11.88 -0.43
CA GLU A 140 20.57 -11.49 -1.25
C GLU A 140 21.78 -12.37 -0.89
N ASP A 141 22.19 -13.22 -1.82
CA ASP A 141 23.36 -14.09 -1.70
C ASP A 141 24.48 -13.57 -2.62
N ARG A 142 25.36 -12.75 -2.10
CA ARG A 142 26.45 -12.06 -2.82
C ARG A 142 25.89 -11.12 -3.90
N ASP A 143 25.98 -11.55 -5.18
CA ASP A 143 25.47 -10.78 -6.33
C ASP A 143 24.14 -11.33 -6.86
N ASP A 144 23.61 -12.39 -6.24
CA ASP A 144 22.39 -13.08 -6.69
C ASP A 144 21.26 -12.92 -5.69
N TRP A 145 20.04 -13.02 -6.18
CA TRP A 145 18.84 -13.07 -5.34
C TRP A 145 18.26 -14.48 -5.30
N ARG A 146 17.81 -14.89 -4.12
CA ARG A 146 17.12 -16.15 -3.90
C ARG A 146 15.74 -15.93 -3.28
N VAL A 147 14.78 -16.76 -3.67
CA VAL A 147 13.47 -16.85 -3.05
C VAL A 147 13.34 -18.19 -2.35
N ALA A 148 13.06 -18.16 -1.05
CA ALA A 148 12.79 -19.33 -0.23
C ALA A 148 11.38 -19.24 0.35
N ASP A 149 10.56 -20.30 0.17
CA ASP A 149 9.24 -20.43 0.81
C ASP A 149 9.40 -21.33 2.05
N VAL A 150 9.52 -20.73 3.22
CA VAL A 150 9.89 -21.42 4.46
C VAL A 150 8.65 -21.61 5.33
N ASP A 151 8.39 -22.86 5.75
CA ASP A 151 7.30 -23.17 6.70
C ASP A 151 7.55 -22.47 8.04
N ILE A 152 6.52 -21.91 8.64
CA ILE A 152 6.60 -21.16 9.92
C ILE A 152 7.19 -22.01 11.04
N ALA A 153 7.03 -23.33 11.00
CA ALA A 153 7.59 -24.25 11.99
C ALA A 153 9.14 -24.37 11.94
N ARG A 154 9.77 -23.85 10.87
CA ARG A 154 11.22 -23.89 10.66
C ARG A 154 11.93 -22.57 11.00
N VAL A 155 11.19 -21.56 11.39
CA VAL A 155 11.74 -20.25 11.76
C VAL A 155 11.46 -19.94 13.22
N THR A 156 12.28 -19.08 13.82
CA THR A 156 11.99 -18.52 15.15
C THR A 156 11.31 -17.18 14.97
N VAL A 157 10.11 -17.03 15.56
CA VAL A 157 9.36 -15.77 15.53
C VAL A 157 9.37 -15.14 16.91
N THR A 158 9.91 -13.93 16.99
CA THR A 158 9.83 -13.09 18.19
C THR A 158 8.73 -12.05 17.97
N GLU A 159 7.71 -12.11 18.84
CA GLU A 159 6.55 -11.22 18.73
C GLU A 159 6.94 -9.75 18.85
N GLY A 160 6.39 -8.96 17.95
CA GLY A 160 6.49 -7.51 17.92
C GLY A 160 5.20 -6.85 17.42
N ARG A 161 5.13 -5.54 17.54
CA ARG A 161 4.04 -4.74 16.97
C ARG A 161 4.58 -3.42 16.46
N ASN A 162 4.01 -2.94 15.36
CA ASN A 162 4.33 -1.62 14.87
C ASN A 162 3.56 -0.53 15.66
N PHE A 163 3.82 0.72 15.32
CA PHE A 163 3.15 1.88 15.94
C PHE A 163 1.62 1.84 15.82
N ALA A 164 1.07 1.22 14.78
CA ALA A 164 -0.36 1.06 14.60
C ALA A 164 -0.97 -0.08 15.43
N GLY A 165 -0.15 -0.82 16.18
CA GLY A 165 -0.59 -2.00 16.94
C GLY A 165 -0.77 -3.25 16.08
N GLU A 166 -0.36 -3.22 14.80
CA GLU A 166 -0.40 -4.38 13.90
C GLU A 166 0.74 -5.35 14.25
N PRO A 167 0.54 -6.69 14.09
CA PRO A 167 1.62 -7.66 14.22
C PRO A 167 2.80 -7.30 13.31
N CYS A 168 3.99 -7.21 13.88
CA CYS A 168 5.20 -6.78 13.19
C CYS A 168 6.41 -7.40 13.89
N ASP A 169 6.72 -8.63 13.50
CA ASP A 169 7.56 -9.56 14.25
C ASP A 169 9.01 -9.53 13.77
N THR A 170 9.91 -10.07 14.59
CA THR A 170 11.26 -10.45 14.15
C THR A 170 11.27 -11.93 13.81
N VAL A 171 11.85 -12.28 12.67
CA VAL A 171 11.95 -13.66 12.18
C VAL A 171 13.41 -14.03 11.97
N GLU A 172 13.82 -15.18 12.53
CA GLU A 172 15.16 -15.73 12.38
C GLU A 172 15.08 -17.04 11.60
N PHE A 173 15.84 -17.13 10.52
CA PHE A 173 15.92 -18.28 9.63
C PHE A 173 17.18 -19.09 9.88
N ASP A 174 17.13 -20.40 9.62
CA ASP A 174 18.34 -21.17 9.37
C ASP A 174 18.90 -20.76 8.00
N LEU A 175 20.19 -20.41 7.96
CA LEU A 175 20.85 -20.00 6.71
C LEU A 175 20.78 -21.09 5.63
N ALA A 176 20.79 -22.36 6.02
CA ALA A 176 20.65 -23.47 5.07
C ALA A 176 19.32 -23.45 4.32
N ASP A 177 18.25 -22.94 4.95
CA ASP A 177 16.95 -22.78 4.30
C ASP A 177 16.97 -21.68 3.25
N LEU A 178 17.64 -20.57 3.56
CA LEU A 178 17.80 -19.44 2.64
C LEU A 178 18.72 -19.80 1.45
N GLU A 179 19.84 -20.45 1.72
CA GLU A 179 20.79 -20.92 0.70
C GLU A 179 20.18 -21.94 -0.26
N SER A 180 19.23 -22.76 0.22
CA SER A 180 18.49 -23.72 -0.60
C SER A 180 17.42 -23.07 -1.50
N GLY A 181 17.15 -21.78 -1.33
CA GLY A 181 16.17 -21.02 -2.11
C GLY A 181 16.49 -21.01 -3.61
N THR A 182 15.45 -20.77 -4.41
CA THR A 182 15.56 -20.69 -5.87
C THR A 182 16.21 -19.37 -6.29
N LEU A 183 17.20 -19.44 -7.17
CA LEU A 183 17.82 -18.27 -7.80
C LEU A 183 16.79 -17.55 -8.68
N VAL A 184 16.75 -16.23 -8.58
CA VAL A 184 15.89 -15.36 -9.37
C VAL A 184 16.70 -14.24 -10.01
N ASP A 185 16.06 -13.53 -10.97
CA ASP A 185 16.66 -12.41 -11.68
C ASP A 185 17.12 -11.30 -10.70
N HIS A 186 18.25 -10.66 -11.01
CA HIS A 186 18.80 -9.57 -10.20
C HIS A 186 17.85 -8.37 -10.04
N GLU A 187 16.93 -8.15 -10.99
CA GLU A 187 15.92 -7.08 -10.92
C GLU A 187 14.83 -7.34 -9.85
N ILE A 188 14.69 -8.56 -9.37
CA ILE A 188 13.63 -8.94 -8.42
C ILE A 188 13.71 -8.14 -7.11
N GLY A 189 14.92 -7.85 -6.65
CA GLY A 189 15.13 -7.04 -5.44
C GLY A 189 14.56 -5.63 -5.56
N GLU A 190 14.80 -4.94 -6.69
CA GLU A 190 14.24 -3.64 -6.98
C GLU A 190 12.73 -3.72 -7.20
N GLN A 191 12.26 -4.68 -8.00
CA GLN A 191 10.83 -4.86 -8.25
C GLN A 191 10.06 -5.15 -6.98
N PHE A 192 10.60 -5.96 -6.06
CA PHE A 192 10.00 -6.20 -4.75
C PHE A 192 9.80 -4.91 -3.96
N HIS A 193 10.83 -4.07 -3.93
CA HIS A 193 10.77 -2.78 -3.25
C HIS A 193 9.72 -1.86 -3.86
N LEU A 194 9.68 -1.74 -5.19
CA LEU A 194 8.71 -0.92 -5.91
C LEU A 194 7.26 -1.42 -5.74
N ARG A 195 7.03 -2.73 -5.81
CA ARG A 195 5.71 -3.34 -5.59
C ARG A 195 5.20 -3.09 -4.17
N GLY A 196 6.05 -3.30 -3.18
CA GLY A 196 5.71 -3.02 -1.79
C GLY A 196 5.40 -1.54 -1.55
N ALA A 197 6.22 -0.64 -2.09
CA ALA A 197 6.02 0.80 -2.01
C ALA A 197 4.68 1.24 -2.64
N LEU A 198 4.33 0.71 -3.81
CA LEU A 198 3.07 1.02 -4.48
C LEU A 198 1.86 0.42 -3.75
N ALA A 199 1.96 -0.81 -3.25
CA ALA A 199 0.92 -1.43 -2.43
C ALA A 199 0.63 -0.61 -1.16
N ARG A 200 1.68 -0.14 -0.45
CA ARG A 200 1.52 0.75 0.71
C ARG A 200 0.92 2.09 0.33
N SER A 201 1.29 2.65 -0.82
CA SER A 201 0.68 3.89 -1.32
C SER A 201 -0.83 3.73 -1.54
N ALA A 202 -1.26 2.65 -2.18
CA ALA A 202 -2.68 2.35 -2.38
C ALA A 202 -3.44 2.19 -1.06
N GLN A 203 -2.88 1.46 -0.09
CA GLN A 203 -3.47 1.29 1.24
C GLN A 203 -3.61 2.63 2.00
N VAL A 204 -2.55 3.45 1.99
CA VAL A 204 -2.55 4.74 2.70
C VAL A 204 -3.57 5.69 2.08
N VAL A 205 -3.63 5.76 0.76
CA VAL A 205 -4.61 6.62 0.06
C VAL A 205 -6.04 6.19 0.35
N GLY A 206 -6.35 4.89 0.31
CA GLY A 206 -7.69 4.40 0.67
C GLY A 206 -8.09 4.73 2.12
N ALA A 207 -7.14 4.65 3.06
CA ALA A 207 -7.37 5.08 4.43
C ALA A 207 -7.59 6.60 4.53
N MET A 208 -6.84 7.43 3.77
CA MET A 208 -7.03 8.88 3.71
C MET A 208 -8.40 9.27 3.16
N GLU A 209 -8.88 8.61 2.11
CA GLU A 209 -10.23 8.84 1.56
C GLU A 209 -11.29 8.60 2.62
N ARG A 210 -11.16 7.53 3.39
CA ARG A 210 -12.07 7.29 4.52
C ARG A 210 -11.97 8.36 5.61
N VAL A 211 -10.78 8.87 5.90
CA VAL A 211 -10.59 10.01 6.82
C VAL A 211 -11.31 11.26 6.32
N VAL A 212 -11.25 11.55 5.03
CA VAL A 212 -12.01 12.68 4.42
C VAL A 212 -13.51 12.51 4.67
N GLU A 213 -14.09 11.32 4.44
CA GLU A 213 -15.50 11.04 4.70
C GLU A 213 -15.88 11.29 6.16
N ILE A 214 -15.07 10.79 7.11
CA ILE A 214 -15.27 10.99 8.55
C ILE A 214 -15.26 12.48 8.91
N VAL A 215 -14.27 13.22 8.41
CA VAL A 215 -14.13 14.66 8.64
C VAL A 215 -15.32 15.44 8.10
N LEU A 216 -15.79 15.13 6.88
CA LEU A 216 -16.95 15.75 6.27
C LEU A 216 -18.24 15.49 7.09
N THR A 217 -18.47 14.25 7.50
CA THR A 217 -19.61 13.86 8.33
C THR A 217 -19.57 14.59 9.67
N HIS A 218 -18.43 14.53 10.38
CA HIS A 218 -18.27 15.20 11.66
C HIS A 218 -18.53 16.71 11.58
N THR A 219 -18.00 17.38 10.57
CA THR A 219 -18.15 18.84 10.43
C THR A 219 -19.57 19.27 10.07
N ALA A 220 -20.34 18.39 9.42
CA ALA A 220 -21.75 18.64 9.10
C ALA A 220 -22.66 18.43 10.34
N GLU A 221 -22.35 17.47 11.18
CA GLU A 221 -23.20 17.07 12.33
C GLU A 221 -22.87 17.83 13.61
N ARG A 222 -21.56 18.05 13.89
CA ARG A 222 -21.11 18.70 15.13
C ARG A 222 -21.48 20.18 15.14
N LYS A 223 -22.29 20.57 16.15
CA LYS A 223 -22.71 21.97 16.34
C LYS A 223 -21.94 22.63 17.49
N GLN A 224 -21.43 23.83 17.27
CA GLN A 224 -20.84 24.73 18.26
C GLN A 224 -21.23 26.17 17.91
N PHE A 225 -21.38 27.03 18.92
CA PHE A 225 -21.80 28.43 18.71
C PHE A 225 -23.07 28.58 17.86
N GLY A 226 -24.03 27.65 18.05
CA GLY A 226 -25.35 27.67 17.41
C GLY A 226 -25.43 27.16 15.97
N ARG A 227 -24.34 26.68 15.36
CA ARG A 227 -24.29 26.17 13.99
C ARG A 227 -23.31 25.01 13.81
N PRO A 228 -23.42 24.22 12.71
CA PRO A 228 -22.43 23.19 12.36
C PRO A 228 -21.02 23.80 12.25
N ILE A 229 -20.01 23.06 12.73
CA ILE A 229 -18.62 23.54 12.73
C ILE A 229 -18.08 23.75 11.31
N GLY A 230 -18.56 23.01 10.32
CA GLY A 230 -18.24 23.19 8.91
C GLY A 230 -18.69 24.55 8.32
N ARG A 231 -19.42 25.37 9.08
CA ARG A 231 -19.76 26.76 8.71
C ARG A 231 -18.69 27.79 9.11
N PHE A 232 -17.61 27.38 9.79
CA PHE A 232 -16.51 28.25 10.17
C PHE A 232 -15.38 28.18 9.14
N GLN A 233 -14.90 29.31 8.66
CA GLN A 233 -13.84 29.37 7.63
C GLN A 233 -12.57 28.60 8.02
N ALA A 234 -12.14 28.67 9.28
CA ALA A 234 -10.97 27.91 9.72
C ALA A 234 -11.13 26.40 9.57
N VAL A 235 -12.35 25.87 9.84
CA VAL A 235 -12.66 24.45 9.64
C VAL A 235 -12.73 24.12 8.15
N GLN A 236 -13.35 25.00 7.34
CA GLN A 236 -13.44 24.81 5.88
C GLN A 236 -12.06 24.75 5.23
N HIS A 237 -11.09 25.59 5.68
CA HIS A 237 -9.73 25.56 5.18
C HIS A 237 -9.04 24.23 5.52
N LEU A 238 -9.18 23.73 6.75
CA LEU A 238 -8.60 22.44 7.15
C LEU A 238 -9.20 21.28 6.34
N VAL A 239 -10.52 21.27 6.15
CA VAL A 239 -11.21 20.25 5.33
C VAL A 239 -10.73 20.28 3.89
N ALA A 240 -10.62 21.50 3.31
CA ALA A 240 -10.13 21.68 1.95
C ALA A 240 -8.67 21.19 1.81
N GLU A 241 -7.80 21.53 2.76
CA GLU A 241 -6.39 21.07 2.79
C GLU A 241 -6.32 19.54 2.83
N ILE A 242 -7.05 18.88 3.75
CA ILE A 242 -7.11 17.42 3.86
C ILE A 242 -7.58 16.79 2.53
N ALA A 243 -8.65 17.34 1.92
CA ALA A 243 -9.19 16.82 0.67
C ALA A 243 -8.23 16.99 -0.51
N CYS A 244 -7.56 18.15 -0.62
CA CYS A 244 -6.59 18.44 -1.69
C CYS A 244 -5.36 17.53 -1.59
N GLU A 245 -4.80 17.35 -0.40
CA GLU A 245 -3.65 16.47 -0.19
C GLU A 245 -4.00 15.00 -0.48
N THR A 246 -5.20 14.56 -0.06
CA THR A 246 -5.69 13.22 -0.38
C THR A 246 -5.84 13.03 -1.90
N ALA A 247 -6.40 14.01 -2.61
CA ALA A 247 -6.59 13.95 -4.06
C ALA A 247 -5.25 13.94 -4.81
N LEU A 248 -4.26 14.71 -4.36
CA LEU A 248 -2.90 14.73 -4.91
C LEU A 248 -2.25 13.35 -4.76
N ALA A 249 -2.25 12.80 -3.54
CA ALA A 249 -1.71 11.47 -3.24
C ALA A 249 -2.40 10.38 -4.05
N ARG A 250 -3.73 10.47 -4.21
CA ARG A 250 -4.52 9.56 -5.04
C ARG A 250 -4.08 9.62 -6.49
N THR A 251 -4.04 10.81 -7.09
CA THR A 251 -3.67 10.98 -8.50
C THR A 251 -2.28 10.44 -8.80
N ALA A 252 -1.30 10.71 -7.93
CA ALA A 252 0.05 10.19 -8.06
C ALA A 252 0.09 8.65 -7.98
N THR A 253 -0.67 8.08 -7.04
CA THR A 253 -0.76 6.62 -6.87
C THR A 253 -1.43 5.95 -8.07
N ASP A 254 -2.55 6.49 -8.56
CA ASP A 254 -3.28 5.95 -9.70
C ASP A 254 -2.43 6.01 -10.98
N ALA A 255 -1.64 7.07 -11.18
CA ALA A 255 -0.70 7.14 -12.30
C ALA A 255 0.38 6.04 -12.26
N ALA A 256 0.92 5.75 -11.07
CA ALA A 256 1.89 4.66 -10.89
C ALA A 256 1.24 3.29 -11.09
N VAL A 257 0.02 3.08 -10.59
CA VAL A 257 -0.76 1.84 -10.76
C VAL A 257 -1.09 1.60 -12.23
N ALA A 258 -1.55 2.62 -12.96
CA ALA A 258 -1.83 2.51 -14.38
C ALA A 258 -0.58 2.11 -15.17
N ARG A 259 0.58 2.73 -14.87
CA ARG A 259 1.86 2.38 -15.49
C ARG A 259 2.26 0.93 -15.19
N ALA A 260 2.16 0.49 -13.93
CA ALA A 260 2.44 -0.89 -13.53
C ALA A 260 1.56 -1.89 -14.27
N SER A 261 0.26 -1.64 -14.36
CA SER A 261 -0.71 -2.50 -15.05
C SER A 261 -0.46 -2.58 -16.56
N MET A 262 -0.17 -1.44 -17.21
CA MET A 262 0.04 -1.38 -18.67
C MET A 262 1.35 -1.99 -19.12
N SER A 263 2.40 -1.94 -18.31
CA SER A 263 3.75 -2.38 -18.66
C SER A 263 4.15 -3.73 -18.08
N ASP A 264 3.29 -4.32 -17.27
CA ASP A 264 3.64 -5.48 -16.43
C ASP A 264 4.98 -5.28 -15.70
N TRP A 265 5.13 -4.10 -15.06
CA TRP A 265 6.31 -3.66 -14.32
C TRP A 265 7.61 -3.48 -15.14
N ARG A 266 7.57 -3.60 -16.47
CA ARG A 266 8.73 -3.51 -17.35
C ARG A 266 9.05 -2.09 -17.84
N ASP A 267 8.24 -1.09 -17.47
CA ASP A 267 8.49 0.30 -17.85
C ASP A 267 9.70 0.86 -17.09
N PRO A 268 10.74 1.35 -17.77
CA PRO A 268 11.90 1.97 -17.13
C PRO A 268 11.57 3.20 -16.26
N GLY A 269 10.38 3.79 -16.44
CA GLY A 269 9.90 4.90 -15.61
C GLY A 269 9.21 4.47 -14.31
N MET A 270 9.19 3.17 -13.97
CA MET A 270 8.52 2.68 -12.76
C MET A 270 9.12 3.27 -11.49
N LEU A 271 10.44 3.36 -11.38
CA LEU A 271 11.11 3.97 -10.23
C LEU A 271 10.65 5.41 -10.00
N PHE A 272 10.58 6.20 -11.07
CA PHE A 272 10.09 7.58 -10.98
C PHE A 272 8.61 7.65 -10.58
N ALA A 273 7.75 6.85 -11.23
CA ALA A 273 6.31 6.87 -10.95
C ALA A 273 5.98 6.44 -9.51
N VAL A 274 6.59 5.35 -9.04
CA VAL A 274 6.42 4.86 -7.66
C VAL A 274 7.02 5.86 -6.66
N GLY A 275 8.19 6.45 -6.98
CA GLY A 275 8.81 7.49 -6.16
C GLY A 275 7.90 8.70 -5.98
N VAL A 276 7.28 9.20 -7.07
CA VAL A 276 6.30 10.30 -7.00
C VAL A 276 5.11 9.91 -6.14
N ALA A 277 4.55 8.70 -6.30
CA ALA A 277 3.44 8.23 -5.47
C ALA A 277 3.82 8.19 -3.98
N LYS A 278 4.97 7.60 -3.64
CA LYS A 278 5.45 7.48 -2.25
C LYS A 278 5.75 8.84 -1.61
N SER A 279 6.38 9.75 -2.35
CA SER A 279 6.64 11.10 -1.87
C SER A 279 5.34 11.86 -1.60
N CYS A 280 4.40 11.91 -2.57
CA CYS A 280 3.10 12.55 -2.40
C CYS A 280 2.31 11.96 -1.23
N VAL A 281 2.21 10.63 -1.15
CA VAL A 281 1.53 9.92 -0.05
C VAL A 281 2.18 10.23 1.30
N GLY A 282 3.51 10.25 1.34
CA GLY A 282 4.26 10.52 2.57
C GLY A 282 4.05 11.93 3.12
N HIS A 283 4.09 12.94 2.27
CA HIS A 283 3.81 14.34 2.63
C HIS A 283 2.35 14.54 3.02
N ALA A 284 1.41 14.05 2.19
CA ALA A 284 -0.03 14.11 2.44
C ALA A 284 -0.41 13.47 3.79
N SER A 285 0.24 12.35 4.17
CA SER A 285 -0.01 11.65 5.44
C SER A 285 0.10 12.59 6.65
N THR A 286 1.12 13.45 6.66
CA THR A 286 1.33 14.39 7.77
C THR A 286 0.20 15.43 7.86
N VAL A 287 -0.23 15.97 6.73
CA VAL A 287 -1.30 16.98 6.65
C VAL A 287 -2.65 16.37 7.01
N VAL A 288 -2.99 15.24 6.39
CA VAL A 288 -4.28 14.55 6.59
C VAL A 288 -4.45 14.11 8.03
N VAL A 289 -3.43 13.47 8.62
CA VAL A 289 -3.51 13.00 10.01
C VAL A 289 -3.62 14.19 10.97
N ARG A 290 -2.72 15.18 10.88
CA ARG A 290 -2.77 16.35 11.75
C ARG A 290 -4.08 17.12 11.60
N GLY A 291 -4.51 17.38 10.37
CA GLY A 291 -5.72 18.15 10.07
C GLY A 291 -6.97 17.45 10.57
N SER A 292 -7.11 16.13 10.37
CA SER A 292 -8.27 15.36 10.82
C SER A 292 -8.40 15.33 12.34
N HIS A 293 -7.30 15.09 13.07
CA HIS A 293 -7.30 15.17 14.54
C HIS A 293 -7.61 16.60 15.03
N GLN A 294 -7.14 17.64 14.35
CA GLN A 294 -7.48 19.02 14.68
C GLN A 294 -8.97 19.32 14.50
N VAL A 295 -9.57 18.83 13.41
CA VAL A 295 -11.00 19.02 13.11
C VAL A 295 -11.89 18.28 14.12
N LEU A 296 -11.56 17.03 14.44
CA LEU A 296 -12.33 16.24 15.38
C LEU A 296 -12.10 16.66 16.84
N GLY A 297 -10.95 17.25 17.15
CA GLY A 297 -10.59 17.64 18.52
C GLY A 297 -10.43 16.43 19.45
N ALA A 298 -10.80 16.57 20.71
CA ALA A 298 -10.56 15.56 21.73
C ALA A 298 -11.15 14.17 21.38
N ILE A 299 -12.32 14.10 20.74
CA ILE A 299 -12.95 12.81 20.39
C ILE A 299 -12.09 12.01 19.40
N GLY A 300 -11.41 12.67 18.48
CA GLY A 300 -10.55 12.02 17.49
C GLY A 300 -9.31 11.34 18.09
N THR A 301 -8.96 11.66 19.35
CA THR A 301 -7.82 11.05 20.06
C THR A 301 -8.22 9.93 21.01
N THR A 302 -9.52 9.63 21.12
CA THR A 302 -10.02 8.58 22.00
C THR A 302 -10.17 7.24 21.27
N LEU A 303 -10.10 6.13 22.01
CA LEU A 303 -10.35 4.79 21.46
C LEU A 303 -11.83 4.56 21.07
N GLU A 304 -12.73 5.43 21.50
CA GLU A 304 -14.16 5.35 21.16
C GLU A 304 -14.45 5.77 19.72
N HIS A 305 -13.56 6.59 19.13
CA HIS A 305 -13.71 7.09 17.77
C HIS A 305 -12.83 6.31 16.78
N GLU A 306 -13.38 5.99 15.61
CA GLU A 306 -12.71 5.18 14.59
C GLU A 306 -11.49 5.85 13.92
N LEU A 307 -11.22 7.14 14.14
CA LEU A 307 -10.17 7.88 13.44
C LEU A 307 -8.78 7.25 13.62
N HIS A 308 -8.43 6.84 14.85
CA HIS A 308 -7.11 6.29 15.18
C HIS A 308 -6.80 4.98 14.43
N VAL A 309 -7.81 4.17 14.10
CA VAL A 309 -7.62 2.91 13.37
C VAL A 309 -7.30 3.11 11.89
N LEU A 310 -7.43 4.35 11.41
CA LEU A 310 -7.01 4.76 10.07
C LEU A 310 -5.71 5.57 10.12
N THR A 311 -5.62 6.53 11.05
CA THR A 311 -4.47 7.44 11.10
C THR A 311 -3.18 6.76 11.57
N ASN A 312 -3.26 5.79 12.50
CA ASN A 312 -2.08 5.06 12.94
C ASN A 312 -1.48 4.18 11.81
N PRO A 313 -2.26 3.36 11.08
CA PRO A 313 -1.74 2.65 9.90
C PRO A 313 -1.24 3.57 8.79
N ILE A 314 -1.85 4.74 8.55
CA ILE A 314 -1.32 5.74 7.61
C ILE A 314 0.12 6.11 8.00
N LEU A 315 0.34 6.44 9.28
CA LEU A 315 1.67 6.83 9.77
C LEU A 315 2.68 5.67 9.79
N ALA A 316 2.26 4.46 10.09
CA ALA A 316 3.11 3.27 10.06
C ALA A 316 3.57 2.96 8.62
N ARG A 317 2.60 2.80 7.71
CA ARG A 317 2.84 2.36 6.33
C ARG A 317 3.56 3.38 5.46
N ARG A 318 3.47 4.69 5.77
CA ARG A 318 4.17 5.72 4.99
C ARG A 318 5.68 5.53 4.96
N GLY A 319 6.26 4.92 6.01
CA GLY A 319 7.70 4.64 6.11
C GLY A 319 8.13 3.27 5.61
N GLU A 320 7.18 2.37 5.36
CA GLU A 320 7.50 1.03 4.85
C GLU A 320 7.89 1.09 3.37
N PHE A 321 8.83 0.23 2.96
CA PHE A 321 9.43 0.26 1.62
C PHE A 321 10.00 1.64 1.25
N GLY A 322 10.76 2.21 2.15
CA GLY A 322 11.42 3.50 2.02
C GLY A 322 10.68 4.66 2.69
N SER A 323 11.44 5.47 3.40
CA SER A 323 10.96 6.70 4.05
C SER A 323 10.68 7.80 3.02
N VAL A 324 9.92 8.82 3.43
CA VAL A 324 9.67 10.01 2.59
C VAL A 324 10.98 10.66 2.15
N HIS A 325 11.94 10.75 3.07
CA HIS A 325 13.24 11.35 2.79
C HIS A 325 14.03 10.59 1.71
N GLU A 326 14.07 9.26 1.79
CA GLU A 326 14.75 8.43 0.80
C GLU A 326 14.12 8.56 -0.58
N TRP A 327 12.78 8.59 -0.66
CA TRP A 327 12.08 8.80 -1.92
C TRP A 327 12.28 10.20 -2.49
N ASP A 328 12.29 11.24 -1.65
CA ASP A 328 12.60 12.62 -2.06
C ASP A 328 14.04 12.74 -2.59
N GLN A 329 15.01 12.04 -1.95
CA GLN A 329 16.38 11.96 -2.43
C GLN A 329 16.48 11.24 -3.78
N THR A 330 15.78 10.12 -3.95
CA THR A 330 15.73 9.37 -5.21
C THR A 330 15.19 10.23 -6.34
N LEU A 331 14.07 10.91 -6.13
CA LEU A 331 13.48 11.82 -7.11
C LEU A 331 14.41 13.00 -7.44
N THR A 332 15.07 13.56 -6.42
CA THR A 332 16.04 14.64 -6.59
C THR A 332 17.23 14.19 -7.45
N ALA A 333 17.76 12.98 -7.20
CA ALA A 333 18.84 12.40 -7.97
C ALA A 333 18.44 12.16 -9.45
N LEU A 334 17.23 11.63 -9.68
CA LEU A 334 16.69 11.45 -11.04
C LEU A 334 16.51 12.79 -11.76
N ALA A 335 15.97 13.81 -11.09
CA ALA A 335 15.80 15.15 -11.65
C ALA A 335 17.15 15.82 -11.97
N ALA A 336 18.12 15.72 -11.06
CA ALA A 336 19.46 16.24 -11.26
C ALA A 336 20.18 15.55 -12.44
N SER A 337 20.04 14.23 -12.55
CA SER A 337 20.59 13.45 -13.66
C SER A 337 19.95 13.80 -15.01
N ALA A 338 18.63 14.07 -15.03
CA ALA A 338 17.92 14.51 -16.24
C ALA A 338 18.38 15.90 -16.72
N GLY A 339 18.84 16.75 -15.80
CA GLY A 339 19.23 18.12 -16.10
C GLY A 339 18.06 18.96 -16.64
N HIS A 340 18.33 20.23 -16.96
CA HIS A 340 17.28 21.17 -17.37
C HIS A 340 16.60 20.79 -18.70
N HIS A 341 17.28 20.12 -19.61
CA HIS A 341 16.72 19.68 -20.90
C HIS A 341 15.87 18.42 -20.78
N GLY A 342 16.22 17.49 -19.86
CA GLY A 342 15.52 16.23 -19.68
C GLY A 342 14.42 16.26 -18.62
N LEU A 343 14.36 17.31 -17.80
CA LEU A 343 13.41 17.38 -16.66
C LEU A 343 11.95 17.29 -17.10
N TRP A 344 11.57 18.01 -18.18
CA TRP A 344 10.21 17.94 -18.70
C TRP A 344 9.84 16.54 -19.20
N SER A 345 10.77 15.89 -19.92
CA SER A 345 10.58 14.51 -20.34
C SER A 345 10.43 13.57 -19.14
N LEU A 346 11.28 13.71 -18.12
CA LEU A 346 11.17 12.93 -16.89
C LEU A 346 9.79 13.08 -16.24
N ILE A 347 9.28 14.31 -16.09
CA ILE A 347 7.97 14.59 -15.50
C ILE A 347 6.83 13.96 -16.31
N THR A 348 6.86 14.09 -17.64
CA THR A 348 5.75 13.69 -18.51
C THR A 348 5.77 12.20 -18.89
N THR A 349 6.97 11.62 -19.02
CA THR A 349 7.14 10.24 -19.51
C THR A 349 7.75 9.30 -18.47
N GLY A 350 8.22 9.79 -17.33
CA GLY A 350 8.99 9.04 -16.35
C GLY A 350 10.42 8.71 -16.78
N ARG A 351 10.89 9.28 -17.89
CA ARG A 351 12.21 8.98 -18.48
C ARG A 351 12.96 10.27 -18.81
N ALA A 352 14.23 10.34 -18.44
CA ALA A 352 15.10 11.40 -18.91
C ALA A 352 15.43 11.17 -20.39
N THR A 353 15.24 12.18 -21.24
CA THR A 353 15.73 12.13 -22.62
C THR A 353 17.26 12.29 -22.62
N PRO A 354 18.03 11.39 -23.27
CA PRO A 354 19.48 11.57 -23.39
C PRO A 354 19.79 12.93 -24.01
N PRO A 355 20.85 13.61 -23.59
CA PRO A 355 21.28 14.85 -24.24
C PRO A 355 21.62 14.56 -25.71
N GLY A 356 20.93 15.23 -26.64
CA GLY A 356 21.14 15.10 -28.09
C GLY A 356 19.95 14.60 -28.92
N HIS A 357 18.83 14.22 -28.30
CA HIS A 357 17.59 13.95 -29.07
C HIS A 357 16.70 15.21 -29.07
N PRO A 358 16.32 15.73 -30.24
CA PRO A 358 15.36 16.83 -30.30
C PRO A 358 14.02 16.35 -29.76
N PRO A 359 13.23 17.22 -29.07
CA PRO A 359 11.89 16.87 -28.65
C PRO A 359 11.06 16.44 -29.85
N ASN A 360 10.36 15.30 -29.71
CA ASN A 360 9.45 14.84 -30.77
C ASN A 360 8.36 15.91 -30.95
N PRO A 361 8.21 16.52 -32.14
CA PRO A 361 7.28 17.63 -32.37
C PRO A 361 5.80 17.20 -32.46
N ALA A 362 5.46 15.96 -32.06
CA ALA A 362 4.09 15.41 -32.13
C ALA A 362 3.53 15.09 -30.72
N LEU A 363 3.36 16.10 -29.89
CA LEU A 363 2.46 16.13 -28.73
C LEU A 363 1.84 17.52 -28.64
#